data_2c08570a09cd7bea5ff39046a4325c07
#
_entry.id   2c08570a09cd7bea5ff39046a4325c07
#
_cell.length_a   1.000
_cell.length_b   1.000
_cell.length_c   1.000
_cell.angle_alpha   90.00
_cell.angle_beta   90.00
_cell.angle_gamma   90.00
#
_symmetry.space_group_name_H-M   'P 1'
#
loop_
_entity.id
_entity.type
_entity.pdbx_description
1 polymer ?
#
loop_
_entity_poly.entity_id
_entity_poly.type
_entity_poly.pdbx_seq_one_letter_code
_entity_poly.pdbx_strand_id
1 'polypeptide(L)'
;VIIGHSQFEKIPMSIERQRAILEQQLEEITGGIAELKRNRGENFSIKQLEKSKKSIKQKLDKLNDQTKKDDVVTFEELGVDRLFVDESHYYKNLYLYTKMRNVGGIAQTEAQKSSDLFMKCRYLDEITGGRGTVFATGTPISNSMVELYTIQRYLQYNTLVKNGLQHFDAWASTFGETITAVELTPEGTGYRAKTRFAKFYNLPELMAMFKEIADIKTADMLNLPVPEAKYHNIAVKPSEMQKEMVASLAERAEQVRGGGVDSSVDNMLKITNDGRKLALDQRMLNDMLPDFEGSKINACVDNIYRIWKENADKKSAQLVFCDLSTPKNDGTFSVYNDIRKKLIERGIPESEVKFIHEADTDMKKKELFQKTRKGEVRVLLGSTQKMGAGTNVQDKLIALHDVDCPWRPSDLEQRSGRIVRQGNENPQVDIYRYVTEQTFDAYLYQLVEGKQKFASQIMTSKSPVRSAEDIDETALSYAEIKMLATGNPYIKEKMDLDIQV
;
A
#
# COMPACT_ATOMS: atom_id res chain seq x y z
N VAL A 1 -18.17 -18.43 -14.15
CA VAL A 1 -18.79 -17.90 -12.92
C VAL A 1 -17.95 -16.72 -12.44
N ILE A 2 -18.58 -15.62 -11.98
CA ILE A 2 -17.92 -14.48 -11.34
C ILE A 2 -18.26 -14.55 -9.86
N ILE A 3 -17.23 -14.47 -9.01
CA ILE A 3 -17.37 -14.59 -7.55
C ILE A 3 -16.51 -13.54 -6.86
N GLY A 4 -16.98 -12.97 -5.76
CA GLY A 4 -16.18 -12.04 -4.95
C GLY A 4 -15.10 -12.75 -4.14
N HIS A 5 -13.95 -12.10 -3.90
CA HIS A 5 -12.82 -12.68 -3.17
C HIS A 5 -13.23 -13.27 -1.82
N SER A 6 -14.05 -12.57 -1.04
CA SER A 6 -14.52 -13.04 0.27
C SER A 6 -15.44 -14.28 0.22
N GLN A 7 -16.08 -14.54 -0.92
CA GLN A 7 -16.86 -15.76 -1.12
C GLN A 7 -15.96 -16.88 -1.63
N PHE A 8 -15.02 -16.55 -2.52
CA PHE A 8 -14.04 -17.51 -3.04
C PHE A 8 -13.19 -18.15 -1.93
N GLU A 9 -12.80 -17.37 -0.91
CA GLU A 9 -12.06 -17.84 0.25
C GLU A 9 -12.83 -18.88 1.09
N LYS A 10 -14.16 -18.96 0.95
CA LYS A 10 -15.00 -19.92 1.69
C LYS A 10 -15.09 -21.29 1.02
N ILE A 11 -14.64 -21.41 -0.21
CA ILE A 11 -14.59 -22.70 -0.94
C ILE A 11 -13.33 -23.43 -0.47
N PRO A 12 -13.42 -24.53 0.30
CA PRO A 12 -12.25 -25.20 0.82
C PRO A 12 -11.54 -26.04 -0.25
N MET A 13 -10.28 -26.29 -0.03
CA MET A 13 -9.56 -27.40 -0.66
C MET A 13 -9.82 -28.69 0.14
N SER A 14 -9.62 -29.85 -0.50
CA SER A 14 -9.69 -31.14 0.18
C SER A 14 -8.76 -31.18 1.40
N ILE A 15 -9.16 -31.92 2.43
CA ILE A 15 -8.40 -32.05 3.68
C ILE A 15 -7.02 -32.66 3.40
N GLU A 16 -6.93 -33.60 2.48
CA GLU A 16 -5.69 -34.27 2.05
C GLU A 16 -4.69 -33.25 1.50
N ARG A 17 -5.12 -32.33 0.63
CA ARG A 17 -4.25 -31.30 0.07
C ARG A 17 -3.82 -30.27 1.10
N GLN A 18 -4.75 -29.83 1.93
CA GLN A 18 -4.41 -28.90 3.02
C GLN A 18 -3.37 -29.52 3.96
N ARG A 19 -3.53 -30.81 4.30
CA ARG A 19 -2.58 -31.55 5.13
C ARG A 19 -1.22 -31.64 4.48
N ALA A 20 -1.15 -32.08 3.20
CA ALA A 20 0.11 -32.27 2.49
C ALA A 20 0.95 -30.96 2.46
N ILE A 21 0.31 -29.82 2.22
CA ILE A 21 1.00 -28.53 2.20
C ILE A 21 1.47 -28.10 3.60
N LEU A 22 0.66 -28.32 4.63
CA LEU A 22 1.05 -27.98 6.00
C LEU A 22 2.18 -28.90 6.50
N GLU A 23 2.20 -30.18 6.10
CA GLU A 23 3.27 -31.11 6.40
C GLU A 23 4.56 -30.72 5.70
N GLN A 24 4.50 -30.34 4.42
CA GLN A 24 5.66 -29.81 3.70
C GLN A 24 6.24 -28.55 4.39
N GLN A 25 5.39 -27.60 4.76
CA GLN A 25 5.81 -26.40 5.49
C GLN A 25 6.43 -26.75 6.85
N LEU A 26 5.89 -27.75 7.53
CA LEU A 26 6.40 -28.21 8.82
C LEU A 26 7.79 -28.83 8.67
N GLU A 27 8.02 -29.60 7.61
CA GLU A 27 9.29 -30.22 7.28
C GLU A 27 10.35 -29.14 6.95
N GLU A 28 10.02 -28.19 6.09
CA GLU A 28 10.89 -27.05 5.72
C GLU A 28 11.33 -26.25 6.96
N ILE A 29 10.39 -25.90 7.84
CA ILE A 29 10.71 -25.18 9.09
C ILE A 29 11.57 -26.04 10.02
N THR A 30 11.27 -27.32 10.12
CA THR A 30 12.02 -28.22 11.01
C THR A 30 13.46 -28.39 10.53
N GLY A 31 13.67 -28.55 9.22
CA GLY A 31 14.97 -28.57 8.59
C GLY A 31 15.74 -27.27 8.83
N GLY A 32 15.08 -26.12 8.63
CA GLY A 32 15.70 -24.82 8.86
C GLY A 32 16.10 -24.55 10.32
N ILE A 33 15.28 -24.96 11.28
CA ILE A 33 15.64 -24.89 12.71
C ILE A 33 16.88 -25.73 13.00
N ALA A 34 16.94 -26.96 12.47
CA ALA A 34 18.07 -27.86 12.67
C ALA A 34 19.36 -27.28 12.06
N GLU A 35 19.29 -26.69 10.88
CA GLU A 35 20.40 -26.03 10.22
C GLU A 35 20.90 -24.80 10.99
N LEU A 36 19.99 -23.91 11.41
CA LEU A 36 20.36 -22.73 12.22
C LEU A 36 21.01 -23.12 13.54
N LYS A 37 20.49 -24.16 14.23
CA LYS A 37 21.12 -24.68 15.47
C LYS A 37 22.53 -25.24 15.22
N ARG A 38 22.73 -25.92 14.09
CA ARG A 38 24.06 -26.48 13.71
C ARG A 38 25.07 -25.37 13.40
N ASN A 39 24.62 -24.31 12.73
CA ASN A 39 25.47 -23.21 12.29
C ASN A 39 25.55 -22.07 13.33
N ARG A 40 25.14 -22.29 14.58
CA ARG A 40 25.09 -21.27 15.65
C ARG A 40 24.37 -19.99 15.23
N GLY A 41 23.28 -20.13 14.47
CA GLY A 41 22.47 -19.00 14.01
C GLY A 41 21.82 -18.22 15.16
N GLU A 42 21.26 -17.06 14.82
CA GLU A 42 20.65 -16.14 15.79
C GLU A 42 19.52 -16.81 16.60
N ASN A 43 19.59 -16.72 17.91
CA ASN A 43 18.58 -17.26 18.82
C ASN A 43 17.18 -16.66 18.57
N PHE A 44 17.10 -15.42 18.13
CA PHE A 44 15.85 -14.77 17.76
C PHE A 44 15.17 -15.46 16.57
N SER A 45 15.92 -15.72 15.50
CA SER A 45 15.42 -16.41 14.31
C SER A 45 14.96 -17.84 14.63
N ILE A 46 15.69 -18.57 15.48
CA ILE A 46 15.30 -19.90 15.94
C ILE A 46 13.96 -19.85 16.72
N LYS A 47 13.79 -18.91 17.67
CA LYS A 47 12.55 -18.76 18.45
C LYS A 47 11.37 -18.43 17.55
N GLN A 48 11.55 -17.57 16.55
CA GLN A 48 10.48 -17.21 15.61
C GLN A 48 10.05 -18.43 14.76
N LEU A 49 11.03 -19.23 14.27
CA LEU A 49 10.71 -20.45 13.53
C LEU A 49 10.03 -21.50 14.42
N GLU A 50 10.43 -21.65 15.67
CA GLU A 50 9.77 -22.54 16.63
C GLU A 50 8.31 -22.10 16.88
N LYS A 51 8.04 -20.78 16.95
CA LYS A 51 6.67 -20.24 17.03
C LYS A 51 5.85 -20.57 15.78
N SER A 52 6.42 -20.39 14.59
CA SER A 52 5.76 -20.75 13.32
C SER A 52 5.50 -22.26 13.23
N LYS A 53 6.45 -23.10 13.64
CA LYS A 53 6.29 -24.55 13.74
C LYS A 53 5.13 -24.94 14.63
N LYS A 54 5.01 -24.31 15.80
CA LYS A 54 3.88 -24.55 16.73
C LYS A 54 2.54 -24.15 16.09
N SER A 55 2.49 -23.01 15.38
CA SER A 55 1.28 -22.56 14.69
C SER A 55 0.83 -23.55 13.60
N ILE A 56 1.77 -24.07 12.81
CA ILE A 56 1.45 -25.06 11.75
C ILE A 56 0.97 -26.38 12.37
N LYS A 57 1.58 -26.85 13.45
CA LYS A 57 1.09 -28.04 14.16
C LYS A 57 -0.33 -27.85 14.66
N GLN A 58 -0.67 -26.69 15.24
CA GLN A 58 -2.02 -26.38 15.67
C GLN A 58 -3.02 -26.36 14.50
N LYS A 59 -2.60 -25.89 13.31
CA LYS A 59 -3.43 -25.93 12.09
C LYS A 59 -3.67 -27.39 11.66
N LEU A 60 -2.64 -28.24 11.68
CA LEU A 60 -2.75 -29.67 11.39
C LEU A 60 -3.67 -30.41 12.36
N ASP A 61 -3.54 -30.15 13.68
CA ASP A 61 -4.37 -30.75 14.71
C ASP A 61 -5.86 -30.38 14.49
N LYS A 62 -6.14 -29.09 14.23
CA LYS A 62 -7.49 -28.61 13.89
C LYS A 62 -8.05 -29.28 12.64
N LEU A 63 -7.22 -29.46 11.62
CA LEU A 63 -7.62 -30.12 10.37
C LEU A 63 -7.99 -31.58 10.61
N ASN A 64 -7.26 -32.29 11.48
CA ASN A 64 -7.56 -33.66 11.85
C ASN A 64 -8.87 -33.80 12.65
N ASP A 65 -9.22 -32.79 13.48
CA ASP A 65 -10.48 -32.74 14.21
C ASP A 65 -11.68 -32.45 13.29
N GLN A 66 -11.48 -31.75 12.17
CA GLN A 66 -12.54 -31.41 11.22
C GLN A 66 -12.93 -32.58 10.30
N THR A 67 -12.14 -33.65 10.20
CA THR A 67 -12.47 -34.84 9.38
C THR A 67 -13.80 -35.52 9.77
N LYS A 68 -14.47 -35.06 10.82
CA LYS A 68 -15.76 -35.59 11.28
C LYS A 68 -16.97 -34.72 10.92
N LYS A 69 -16.81 -33.62 10.18
CA LYS A 69 -17.88 -32.66 9.88
C LYS A 69 -17.97 -32.37 8.40
N ASP A 70 -19.13 -32.65 7.86
CA ASP A 70 -19.83 -32.15 6.68
C ASP A 70 -19.21 -32.39 5.29
N ASP A 71 -20.01 -32.92 4.38
CA ASP A 71 -19.90 -32.97 2.91
C ASP A 71 -19.94 -31.52 2.34
N VAL A 72 -18.88 -30.75 2.55
CA VAL A 72 -18.74 -29.45 1.89
C VAL A 72 -18.04 -29.68 0.55
N VAL A 73 -18.65 -29.23 -0.54
CA VAL A 73 -18.06 -29.31 -1.88
C VAL A 73 -16.72 -28.60 -1.90
N THR A 74 -15.67 -29.32 -2.25
CA THR A 74 -14.31 -28.80 -2.34
C THR A 74 -14.05 -28.11 -3.67
N PHE A 75 -12.97 -27.32 -3.75
CA PHE A 75 -12.59 -26.64 -5.00
C PHE A 75 -12.29 -27.64 -6.13
N GLU A 76 -11.71 -28.78 -5.81
CA GLU A 76 -11.41 -29.86 -6.76
C GLU A 76 -12.70 -30.44 -7.36
N GLU A 77 -13.75 -30.62 -6.54
CA GLU A 77 -15.03 -31.17 -6.97
C GLU A 77 -15.83 -30.23 -7.86
N LEU A 78 -15.54 -28.93 -7.82
CA LEU A 78 -16.17 -27.93 -8.69
C LEU A 78 -15.75 -28.08 -10.16
N GLY A 79 -14.70 -28.85 -10.46
CA GLY A 79 -14.20 -29.05 -11.82
C GLY A 79 -13.65 -27.79 -12.49
N VAL A 80 -13.15 -26.84 -11.71
CA VAL A 80 -12.54 -25.62 -12.23
C VAL A 80 -11.18 -25.96 -12.84
N ASP A 81 -10.97 -25.58 -14.10
CA ASP A 81 -9.72 -25.76 -14.83
C ASP A 81 -9.02 -24.43 -15.17
N ARG A 82 -9.71 -23.31 -15.00
CA ARG A 82 -9.17 -21.95 -15.23
C ARG A 82 -9.66 -21.00 -14.15
N LEU A 83 -8.71 -20.24 -13.59
CA LEU A 83 -8.96 -19.24 -12.56
C LEU A 83 -8.41 -17.88 -13.01
N PHE A 84 -9.27 -16.87 -13.10
CA PHE A 84 -8.90 -15.50 -13.35
C PHE A 84 -9.05 -14.71 -12.06
N VAL A 85 -7.97 -14.11 -11.57
CA VAL A 85 -7.94 -13.34 -10.32
C VAL A 85 -7.70 -11.88 -10.65
N ASP A 86 -8.75 -11.09 -10.55
CA ASP A 86 -8.64 -9.63 -10.66
C ASP A 86 -8.15 -9.03 -9.36
N GLU A 87 -7.42 -7.90 -9.42
CA GLU A 87 -6.79 -7.24 -8.27
C GLU A 87 -5.94 -8.23 -7.42
N SER A 88 -5.14 -9.05 -8.10
CA SER A 88 -4.36 -10.13 -7.48
C SER A 88 -3.36 -9.66 -6.41
N HIS A 89 -3.01 -8.37 -6.39
CA HIS A 89 -2.18 -7.76 -5.35
C HIS A 89 -2.78 -7.88 -3.93
N TYR A 90 -4.08 -8.18 -3.78
CA TYR A 90 -4.68 -8.49 -2.47
C TYR A 90 -4.16 -9.79 -1.85
N TYR A 91 -3.52 -10.66 -2.63
CA TYR A 91 -2.99 -11.96 -2.18
C TYR A 91 -1.46 -11.96 -1.95
N LYS A 92 -0.85 -10.80 -1.85
CA LYS A 92 0.61 -10.65 -1.69
C LYS A 92 1.19 -11.18 -0.37
N ASN A 93 0.37 -11.32 0.68
CA ASN A 93 0.79 -11.80 1.99
C ASN A 93 0.75 -13.33 2.06
N LEU A 94 1.45 -13.98 1.12
CA LEU A 94 1.62 -15.43 1.12
C LEU A 94 2.69 -15.82 2.14
N TYR A 95 2.46 -16.94 2.84
CA TYR A 95 3.45 -17.51 3.75
C TYR A 95 4.82 -17.63 3.07
N LEU A 96 5.82 -17.08 3.74
CA LEU A 96 7.20 -17.07 3.29
C LEU A 96 8.08 -17.73 4.36
N TYR A 97 8.68 -18.86 4.02
CA TYR A 97 9.74 -19.44 4.83
C TYR A 97 11.06 -18.76 4.52
N THR A 98 11.75 -18.26 5.56
CA THR A 98 13.10 -17.71 5.45
C THR A 98 13.87 -17.84 6.77
N LYS A 99 15.16 -18.03 6.69
CA LYS A 99 16.10 -17.95 7.81
C LYS A 99 16.38 -16.48 8.20
N MET A 100 16.12 -15.54 7.29
CA MET A 100 16.32 -14.09 7.46
C MET A 100 15.18 -13.44 8.23
N ARG A 101 14.85 -13.97 9.42
CA ARG A 101 13.69 -13.52 10.24
C ARG A 101 13.85 -12.15 10.87
N ASN A 102 15.10 -11.69 11.03
CA ASN A 102 15.43 -10.38 11.62
C ASN A 102 15.79 -9.34 10.54
N VAL A 103 15.41 -9.60 9.29
CA VAL A 103 15.71 -8.73 8.15
C VAL A 103 14.47 -7.90 7.80
N GLY A 104 14.59 -6.57 7.79
CA GLY A 104 13.56 -5.66 7.33
C GLY A 104 13.31 -5.80 5.81
N GLY A 105 12.17 -5.33 5.31
CA GLY A 105 11.80 -5.42 3.89
C GLY A 105 11.25 -6.79 3.46
N ILE A 106 11.28 -7.80 4.33
CA ILE A 106 10.70 -9.11 4.09
C ILE A 106 9.40 -9.21 4.87
N ALA A 107 8.27 -9.24 4.16
CA ALA A 107 6.95 -9.42 4.79
C ALA A 107 6.85 -10.83 5.40
N GLN A 108 6.69 -10.90 6.72
CA GLN A 108 6.55 -12.16 7.46
C GLN A 108 5.11 -12.43 7.90
N THR A 109 4.17 -11.61 7.41
CA THR A 109 2.75 -11.79 7.66
C THR A 109 2.17 -12.81 6.69
N GLU A 110 1.38 -13.72 7.22
CA GLU A 110 0.62 -14.70 6.45
C GLU A 110 -0.86 -14.34 6.50
N ALA A 111 -1.51 -14.25 5.33
CA ALA A 111 -2.94 -14.16 5.22
C ALA A 111 -3.51 -15.52 4.79
N GLN A 112 -4.49 -16.03 5.53
CA GLN A 112 -5.13 -17.31 5.22
C GLN A 112 -5.62 -17.38 3.78
N LYS A 113 -6.21 -16.29 3.27
CA LYS A 113 -6.67 -16.17 1.87
C LYS A 113 -5.55 -16.37 0.85
N SER A 114 -4.33 -15.89 1.16
CA SER A 114 -3.19 -16.05 0.26
C SER A 114 -2.69 -17.49 0.22
N SER A 115 -2.64 -18.14 1.37
CA SER A 115 -2.28 -19.56 1.47
C SER A 115 -3.34 -20.45 0.80
N ASP A 116 -4.63 -20.13 0.95
CA ASP A 116 -5.74 -20.82 0.27
C ASP A 116 -5.64 -20.67 -1.25
N LEU A 117 -5.47 -19.45 -1.77
CA LEU A 117 -5.28 -19.22 -3.20
C LEU A 117 -4.05 -19.98 -3.73
N PHE A 118 -2.96 -20.00 -2.97
CA PHE A 118 -1.74 -20.72 -3.38
C PHE A 118 -2.01 -22.22 -3.58
N MET A 119 -2.74 -22.85 -2.65
CA MET A 119 -3.14 -24.26 -2.79
C MET A 119 -3.95 -24.50 -4.05
N LYS A 120 -4.92 -23.62 -4.33
CA LYS A 120 -5.75 -23.69 -5.55
C LYS A 120 -4.94 -23.50 -6.83
N CYS A 121 -4.00 -22.56 -6.85
CA CYS A 121 -3.07 -22.37 -7.98
C CYS A 121 -2.21 -23.61 -8.21
N ARG A 122 -1.66 -24.21 -7.14
CA ARG A 122 -0.85 -25.44 -7.25
C ARG A 122 -1.68 -26.59 -7.82
N TYR A 123 -2.93 -26.77 -7.36
CA TYR A 123 -3.84 -27.77 -7.93
C TYR A 123 -4.10 -27.53 -9.42
N LEU A 124 -4.41 -26.28 -9.80
CA LEU A 124 -4.63 -25.94 -11.20
C LEU A 124 -3.40 -26.17 -12.08
N ASP A 125 -2.20 -25.86 -11.56
CA ASP A 125 -0.95 -26.15 -12.26
C ASP A 125 -0.76 -27.66 -12.54
N GLU A 126 -1.10 -28.50 -11.58
CA GLU A 126 -1.02 -29.96 -11.73
C GLU A 126 -1.96 -30.48 -12.85
N ILE A 127 -3.22 -30.06 -12.87
CA ILE A 127 -4.21 -30.56 -13.82
C ILE A 127 -4.11 -29.91 -15.21
N THR A 128 -3.45 -28.74 -15.33
CA THR A 128 -3.40 -27.97 -16.58
C THR A 128 -1.99 -27.84 -17.16
N GLY A 129 -0.98 -28.40 -16.50
CA GLY A 129 0.42 -28.23 -16.91
C GLY A 129 0.93 -26.80 -16.76
N GLY A 130 0.52 -26.09 -15.69
CA GLY A 130 0.98 -24.73 -15.37
C GLY A 130 0.24 -23.63 -16.13
N ARG A 131 -0.96 -23.87 -16.66
CA ARG A 131 -1.76 -22.94 -17.47
C ARG A 131 -3.13 -22.63 -16.88
N GLY A 132 -3.36 -22.97 -15.61
CA GLY A 132 -4.68 -22.87 -14.96
C GLY A 132 -5.00 -21.51 -14.36
N THR A 133 -4.02 -20.65 -14.13
CA THR A 133 -4.21 -19.41 -13.38
C THR A 133 -3.76 -18.17 -14.16
N VAL A 134 -4.59 -17.14 -14.14
CA VAL A 134 -4.31 -15.83 -14.72
C VAL A 134 -4.55 -14.76 -13.66
N PHE A 135 -3.54 -13.95 -13.40
CA PHE A 135 -3.62 -12.78 -12.51
C PHE A 135 -3.75 -11.50 -13.31
N ALA A 136 -4.64 -10.61 -12.88
CA ALA A 136 -4.75 -9.26 -13.39
C ALA A 136 -4.53 -8.26 -12.23
N THR A 137 -3.67 -7.27 -12.45
CA THR A 137 -3.44 -6.19 -11.49
C THR A 137 -2.77 -5.00 -12.16
N GLY A 138 -3.16 -3.79 -11.76
CA GLY A 138 -2.46 -2.56 -12.13
C GLY A 138 -1.18 -2.33 -11.31
N THR A 139 -0.99 -3.07 -10.21
CA THR A 139 0.10 -2.83 -9.23
C THR A 139 0.74 -4.14 -8.77
N PRO A 140 1.50 -4.82 -9.65
CA PRO A 140 2.14 -6.09 -9.32
C PRO A 140 3.18 -5.93 -8.20
N ILE A 141 3.84 -4.78 -8.13
CA ILE A 141 4.73 -4.38 -7.04
C ILE A 141 4.13 -3.13 -6.41
N SER A 142 3.58 -3.27 -5.20
CA SER A 142 2.95 -2.16 -4.49
C SER A 142 3.81 -1.55 -3.40
N ASN A 143 4.77 -2.32 -2.86
CA ASN A 143 5.55 -1.89 -1.71
C ASN A 143 7.02 -2.36 -1.76
N SER A 144 7.29 -3.60 -2.14
CA SER A 144 8.63 -4.18 -2.17
C SER A 144 8.80 -5.15 -3.33
N MET A 145 10.03 -5.23 -3.83
CA MET A 145 10.43 -6.22 -4.86
C MET A 145 10.22 -7.68 -4.42
N VAL A 146 10.16 -7.95 -3.12
CA VAL A 146 9.82 -9.27 -2.58
C VAL A 146 8.41 -9.72 -3.02
N GLU A 147 7.52 -8.79 -3.34
CA GLU A 147 6.18 -9.10 -3.87
C GLU A 147 6.27 -9.80 -5.23
N LEU A 148 7.34 -9.55 -6.00
CA LEU A 148 7.59 -10.24 -7.27
C LEU A 148 7.85 -11.75 -7.06
N TYR A 149 8.64 -12.10 -6.05
CA TYR A 149 8.82 -13.50 -5.66
C TYR A 149 7.49 -14.17 -5.30
N THR A 150 6.62 -13.47 -4.60
CA THR A 150 5.30 -13.98 -4.26
C THR A 150 4.46 -14.26 -5.51
N ILE A 151 4.46 -13.37 -6.49
CA ILE A 151 3.77 -13.59 -7.78
C ILE A 151 4.37 -14.79 -8.52
N GLN A 152 5.70 -14.89 -8.57
CA GLN A 152 6.38 -16.02 -9.20
C GLN A 152 6.02 -17.35 -8.52
N ARG A 153 5.83 -17.38 -7.21
CA ARG A 153 5.37 -18.58 -6.50
C ARG A 153 3.97 -19.03 -6.95
N TYR A 154 3.08 -18.08 -7.20
CA TYR A 154 1.73 -18.41 -7.71
C TYR A 154 1.76 -18.90 -9.15
N LEU A 155 2.51 -18.24 -10.03
CA LEU A 155 2.38 -18.40 -11.47
C LEU A 155 3.56 -19.12 -12.14
N GLN A 156 4.70 -19.22 -11.46
CA GLN A 156 5.96 -19.70 -12.03
C GLN A 156 6.68 -20.72 -11.12
N TYR A 157 5.92 -21.38 -10.24
CA TYR A 157 6.51 -22.25 -9.21
C TYR A 157 7.40 -23.36 -9.80
N ASN A 158 6.97 -23.99 -10.88
CA ASN A 158 7.74 -25.06 -11.52
C ASN A 158 9.08 -24.56 -12.09
N THR A 159 9.10 -23.34 -12.64
CA THR A 159 10.35 -22.68 -13.10
C THR A 159 11.25 -22.33 -11.92
N LEU A 160 10.68 -21.86 -10.80
CA LEU A 160 11.45 -21.62 -9.57
C LEU A 160 12.10 -22.93 -9.08
N VAL A 161 11.36 -24.03 -9.04
CA VAL A 161 11.87 -25.35 -8.65
C VAL A 161 13.00 -25.80 -9.58
N LYS A 162 12.79 -25.71 -10.90
CA LYS A 162 13.78 -26.09 -11.92
C LYS A 162 15.10 -25.33 -11.77
N ASN A 163 15.04 -24.07 -11.34
CA ASN A 163 16.21 -23.21 -11.14
C ASN A 163 16.73 -23.22 -9.69
N GLY A 164 16.17 -24.01 -8.79
CA GLY A 164 16.57 -24.06 -7.38
C GLY A 164 16.18 -22.81 -6.57
N LEU A 165 15.21 -22.03 -7.07
CA LEU A 165 14.78 -20.74 -6.51
C LEU A 165 13.43 -20.82 -5.77
N GLN A 166 12.91 -22.02 -5.51
CA GLN A 166 11.61 -22.22 -4.85
C GLN A 166 11.60 -21.76 -3.39
N HIS A 167 12.76 -21.73 -2.74
CA HIS A 167 12.93 -21.19 -1.40
C HIS A 167 13.38 -19.74 -1.45
N PHE A 168 12.75 -18.90 -0.63
CA PHE A 168 13.04 -17.47 -0.62
C PHE A 168 14.51 -17.15 -0.44
N ASP A 169 15.20 -17.86 0.46
CA ASP A 169 16.62 -17.60 0.75
C ASP A 169 17.51 -17.82 -0.48
N ALA A 170 17.20 -18.82 -1.32
CA ALA A 170 17.88 -19.05 -2.60
C ALA A 170 17.59 -17.95 -3.62
N TRP A 171 16.32 -17.56 -3.76
CA TRP A 171 15.93 -16.46 -4.61
C TRP A 171 16.55 -15.13 -4.16
N ALA A 172 16.52 -14.87 -2.85
CA ALA A 172 17.09 -13.68 -2.24
C ALA A 172 18.61 -13.59 -2.44
N SER A 173 19.34 -14.70 -2.30
CA SER A 173 20.79 -14.72 -2.53
C SER A 173 21.17 -14.53 -4.01
N THR A 174 20.25 -14.83 -4.93
CA THR A 174 20.48 -14.65 -6.38
C THR A 174 20.18 -13.23 -6.84
N PHE A 175 19.11 -12.62 -6.32
CA PHE A 175 18.57 -11.36 -6.81
C PHE A 175 18.65 -10.20 -5.84
N GLY A 176 19.13 -10.40 -4.64
CA GLY A 176 19.20 -9.34 -3.67
C GLY A 176 20.31 -9.46 -2.65
N GLU A 177 20.49 -8.42 -1.90
CA GLU A 177 21.46 -8.30 -0.83
C GLU A 177 20.85 -7.63 0.38
N THR A 178 21.27 -8.08 1.55
CA THR A 178 20.95 -7.41 2.80
C THR A 178 21.95 -6.30 3.07
N ILE A 179 21.42 -5.11 3.34
CA ILE A 179 22.21 -3.97 3.80
C ILE A 179 22.03 -3.87 5.32
N THR A 180 23.14 -3.85 6.05
CA THR A 180 23.12 -3.61 7.49
C THR A 180 23.47 -2.16 7.75
N ALA A 181 22.50 -1.40 8.25
CA ALA A 181 22.71 -0.04 8.73
C ALA A 181 22.57 0.00 10.25
N VAL A 182 23.31 0.89 10.88
CA VAL A 182 23.14 1.15 12.30
C VAL A 182 21.97 2.11 12.48
N GLU A 183 20.83 1.56 12.92
CA GLU A 183 19.62 2.32 13.18
C GLU A 183 19.40 2.48 14.68
N LEU A 184 18.71 3.54 15.04
CA LEU A 184 18.20 3.67 16.39
C LEU A 184 17.17 2.59 16.68
N THR A 185 17.22 2.02 17.89
CA THR A 185 16.17 1.10 18.34
C THR A 185 14.81 1.81 18.34
N PRO A 186 13.69 1.11 18.11
CA PRO A 186 12.35 1.69 18.19
C PRO A 186 12.07 2.37 19.54
N GLU A 187 12.71 1.84 20.59
CA GLU A 187 12.63 2.33 21.97
C GLU A 187 13.52 3.59 22.18
N GLY A 188 14.36 3.93 21.21
CA GLY A 188 15.27 5.09 21.30
C GLY A 188 16.42 4.93 22.30
N THR A 189 16.59 3.77 22.92
CA THR A 189 17.56 3.54 24.01
C THR A 189 18.97 3.20 23.55
N GLY A 190 19.21 3.12 22.23
CA GLY A 190 20.54 2.81 21.70
C GLY A 190 20.55 2.61 20.20
N TYR A 191 21.74 2.32 19.68
CA TYR A 191 21.91 1.93 18.28
C TYR A 191 21.81 0.41 18.16
N ARG A 192 21.08 -0.05 17.13
CA ARG A 192 21.09 -1.45 16.72
C ARG A 192 21.51 -1.56 15.28
N ALA A 193 22.29 -2.56 14.96
CA ALA A 193 22.46 -2.96 13.58
C ALA A 193 21.13 -3.55 13.08
N LYS A 194 20.50 -2.91 12.10
CA LYS A 194 19.30 -3.42 11.44
C LYS A 194 19.65 -3.79 10.03
N THR A 195 19.48 -5.07 9.74
CA THR A 195 19.68 -5.61 8.41
C THR A 195 18.37 -5.50 7.64
N ARG A 196 18.41 -4.96 6.43
CA ARG A 196 17.27 -4.85 5.51
C ARG A 196 17.60 -5.57 4.21
N PHE A 197 16.60 -6.22 3.63
CA PHE A 197 16.67 -6.74 2.28
C PHE A 197 16.19 -5.63 1.34
N ALA A 198 17.09 -4.79 0.89
CA ALA A 198 16.75 -3.55 0.21
C ALA A 198 17.54 -3.32 -1.08
N LYS A 199 18.56 -4.11 -1.37
CA LYS A 199 19.36 -3.95 -2.58
C LYS A 199 19.15 -5.15 -3.50
N PHE A 200 18.83 -4.87 -4.76
CA PHE A 200 18.53 -5.88 -5.76
C PHE A 200 19.57 -5.87 -6.87
N TYR A 201 19.94 -7.06 -7.32
CA TYR A 201 20.91 -7.33 -8.37
C TYR A 201 20.30 -8.24 -9.44
N ASN A 202 21.04 -8.41 -10.55
CA ASN A 202 20.62 -9.28 -11.63
C ASN A 202 19.18 -8.98 -12.09
N LEU A 203 18.80 -7.71 -12.05
CA LEU A 203 17.46 -7.26 -12.41
C LEU A 203 17.06 -7.63 -13.84
N PRO A 204 17.95 -7.57 -14.86
CA PRO A 204 17.62 -8.01 -16.21
C PRO A 204 17.23 -9.50 -16.25
N GLU A 205 17.96 -10.34 -15.54
CA GLU A 205 17.72 -11.79 -15.46
C GLU A 205 16.39 -12.08 -14.73
N LEU A 206 16.14 -11.40 -13.60
CA LEU A 206 14.88 -11.50 -12.86
C LEU A 206 13.69 -11.08 -13.73
N MET A 207 13.82 -9.96 -14.46
CA MET A 207 12.77 -9.46 -15.32
C MET A 207 12.58 -10.32 -16.57
N ALA A 208 13.64 -10.91 -17.13
CA ALA A 208 13.52 -11.88 -18.21
C ALA A 208 12.70 -13.08 -17.77
N MET A 209 13.01 -13.65 -16.61
CA MET A 209 12.26 -14.75 -16.03
C MET A 209 10.79 -14.37 -15.74
N PHE A 210 10.54 -13.18 -15.20
CA PHE A 210 9.18 -12.72 -14.93
C PHE A 210 8.36 -12.51 -16.21
N LYS A 211 8.97 -11.98 -17.26
CA LYS A 211 8.31 -11.75 -18.57
C LYS A 211 7.88 -13.03 -19.29
N GLU A 212 8.42 -14.19 -18.91
CA GLU A 212 7.91 -15.47 -19.44
C GLU A 212 6.44 -15.72 -19.10
N ILE A 213 5.97 -15.16 -17.98
CA ILE A 213 4.61 -15.35 -17.46
C ILE A 213 3.78 -14.06 -17.43
N ALA A 214 4.35 -12.91 -17.75
CA ALA A 214 3.71 -11.61 -17.60
C ALA A 214 3.62 -10.86 -18.92
N ASP A 215 2.42 -10.40 -19.27
CA ASP A 215 2.19 -9.39 -20.30
C ASP A 215 2.04 -8.01 -19.63
N ILE A 216 3.05 -7.17 -19.79
CA ILE A 216 3.13 -5.86 -19.15
C ILE A 216 2.79 -4.79 -20.17
N LYS A 217 1.70 -4.05 -19.93
CA LYS A 217 1.27 -2.92 -20.74
C LYS A 217 1.20 -1.67 -19.88
N THR A 218 1.97 -0.67 -20.26
CA THR A 218 1.90 0.67 -19.64
C THR A 218 0.96 1.58 -20.43
N ALA A 219 0.49 2.65 -19.78
CA ALA A 219 -0.50 3.56 -20.37
C ALA A 219 -0.04 4.14 -21.72
N ASP A 220 1.27 4.39 -21.88
CA ASP A 220 1.88 4.88 -23.13
C ASP A 220 1.89 3.83 -24.27
N MET A 221 1.78 2.54 -23.94
CA MET A 221 1.67 1.44 -24.93
C MET A 221 0.22 1.19 -25.36
N LEU A 222 -0.73 1.68 -24.59
CA LEU A 222 -2.15 1.48 -24.81
C LEU A 222 -2.76 2.78 -25.30
N ASN A 223 -3.04 2.93 -26.58
CA ASN A 223 -3.77 4.09 -27.15
C ASN A 223 -5.26 4.06 -26.67
N LEU A 224 -5.48 4.17 -25.36
CA LEU A 224 -6.81 4.18 -24.81
C LEU A 224 -7.46 5.55 -25.01
N PRO A 225 -8.77 5.60 -25.33
CA PRO A 225 -9.52 6.85 -25.41
C PRO A 225 -9.84 7.36 -24.01
N VAL A 226 -8.83 7.91 -23.35
CA VAL A 226 -8.92 8.51 -22.02
C VAL A 226 -8.59 10.00 -22.10
N PRO A 227 -9.09 10.82 -21.16
CA PRO A 227 -8.78 12.25 -21.14
C PRO A 227 -7.29 12.50 -20.90
N GLU A 228 -6.79 13.60 -21.42
CA GLU A 228 -5.48 14.14 -21.08
C GLU A 228 -5.48 14.64 -19.63
N ALA A 229 -4.55 14.21 -18.81
CA ALA A 229 -4.44 14.65 -17.42
C ALA A 229 -3.45 15.82 -17.29
N LYS A 230 -3.91 16.92 -16.71
CA LYS A 230 -3.04 18.03 -16.27
C LYS A 230 -2.86 17.98 -14.76
N TYR A 231 -1.59 17.96 -14.35
CA TYR A 231 -1.20 17.92 -12.93
C TYR A 231 -0.89 19.32 -12.41
N HIS A 232 -1.49 19.67 -11.27
CA HIS A 232 -1.32 20.93 -10.57
C HIS A 232 -0.83 20.68 -9.15
N ASN A 233 0.41 21.02 -8.87
CA ASN A 233 0.96 20.96 -7.52
C ASN A 233 0.73 22.31 -6.82
N ILE A 234 -0.17 22.31 -5.83
CA ILE A 234 -0.54 23.50 -5.06
C ILE A 234 0.25 23.48 -3.75
N ALA A 235 1.34 24.22 -3.72
CA ALA A 235 2.17 24.39 -2.55
C ALA A 235 1.67 25.58 -1.72
N VAL A 236 1.46 25.37 -0.43
CA VAL A 236 1.07 26.41 0.53
C VAL A 236 2.10 26.49 1.65
N LYS A 237 2.29 27.68 2.21
CA LYS A 237 3.17 27.88 3.36
C LYS A 237 2.51 27.39 4.65
N PRO A 238 3.26 26.79 5.57
CA PRO A 238 2.73 26.41 6.87
C PRO A 238 2.39 27.65 7.70
N SER A 239 1.41 27.53 8.59
CA SER A 239 1.18 28.53 9.64
C SER A 239 2.32 28.55 10.64
N GLU A 240 2.47 29.62 11.43
CA GLU A 240 3.46 29.66 12.53
C GLU A 240 3.21 28.54 13.54
N MET A 241 1.93 28.23 13.84
CA MET A 241 1.57 27.11 14.72
C MET A 241 2.01 25.77 14.13
N GLN A 242 1.85 25.55 12.82
CA GLN A 242 2.33 24.33 12.19
C GLN A 242 3.84 24.19 12.28
N LYS A 243 4.59 25.28 12.11
CA LYS A 243 6.06 25.27 12.26
C LYS A 243 6.50 24.90 13.68
N GLU A 244 5.88 25.52 14.69
CA GLU A 244 6.13 25.20 16.10
C GLU A 244 5.81 23.73 16.42
N MET A 245 4.68 23.21 15.91
CA MET A 245 4.28 21.84 16.11
C MET A 245 5.21 20.85 15.40
N VAL A 246 5.73 21.17 14.20
CA VAL A 246 6.77 20.36 13.52
C VAL A 246 8.05 20.32 14.36
N ALA A 247 8.47 21.45 14.95
CA ALA A 247 9.60 21.48 15.85
C ALA A 247 9.37 20.60 17.10
N SER A 248 8.18 20.65 17.69
CA SER A 248 7.79 19.78 18.81
C SER A 248 7.83 18.29 18.45
N LEU A 249 7.46 17.92 17.21
CA LEU A 249 7.60 16.53 16.74
C LEU A 249 9.07 16.09 16.70
N ALA A 250 10.00 16.98 16.35
CA ALA A 250 11.43 16.68 16.38
C ALA A 250 11.95 16.49 17.81
N GLU A 251 11.46 17.31 18.77
CA GLU A 251 11.79 17.14 20.19
C GLU A 251 11.26 15.80 20.73
N ARG A 252 10.02 15.42 20.39
CA ARG A 252 9.45 14.11 20.72
C ARG A 252 10.30 12.97 20.14
N ALA A 253 10.71 13.09 18.88
CA ALA A 253 11.56 12.10 18.22
C ALA A 253 12.94 11.99 18.92
N GLU A 254 13.49 13.09 19.44
CA GLU A 254 14.72 13.10 20.24
C GLU A 254 14.53 12.42 21.60
N GLN A 255 13.39 12.64 22.28
CA GLN A 255 13.05 11.97 23.54
C GLN A 255 12.87 10.45 23.35
N VAL A 256 12.18 10.02 22.29
CA VAL A 256 12.06 8.62 21.92
C VAL A 256 13.45 8.03 21.64
N ARG A 257 14.31 8.76 20.96
CA ARG A 257 15.71 8.38 20.71
C ARG A 257 16.52 8.23 22.00
N GLY A 258 16.35 9.16 22.95
CA GLY A 258 17.07 9.14 24.22
C GLY A 258 16.58 8.07 25.22
N GLY A 259 15.55 7.29 24.86
CA GLY A 259 14.95 6.28 25.73
C GLY A 259 14.16 6.86 26.93
N GLY A 260 13.84 8.15 26.89
CA GLY A 260 13.11 8.84 27.95
C GLY A 260 11.60 8.58 27.96
N VAL A 261 11.07 7.88 26.95
CA VAL A 261 9.63 7.64 26.80
C VAL A 261 9.38 6.16 26.45
N ASP A 262 8.39 5.56 27.12
CA ASP A 262 7.96 4.20 26.80
C ASP A 262 7.37 4.12 25.37
N SER A 263 7.74 3.10 24.61
CA SER A 263 7.30 2.91 23.21
C SER A 263 5.78 2.75 23.06
N SER A 264 5.09 2.38 24.11
CA SER A 264 3.60 2.33 24.16
C SER A 264 2.99 3.72 24.28
N VAL A 265 3.70 4.69 24.85
CA VAL A 265 3.25 6.08 25.02
C VAL A 265 3.54 6.88 23.75
N ASP A 266 4.80 6.83 23.26
CA ASP A 266 5.21 7.50 22.02
C ASP A 266 6.27 6.68 21.27
N ASN A 267 6.25 6.80 19.94
CA ASN A 267 7.19 6.10 19.05
C ASN A 267 7.25 6.78 17.67
N MET A 268 8.26 6.42 16.87
CA MET A 268 8.48 7.04 15.56
C MET A 268 7.28 6.89 14.60
N LEU A 269 6.53 5.79 14.67
CA LEU A 269 5.33 5.59 13.84
C LEU A 269 4.21 6.56 14.24
N LYS A 270 4.00 6.76 15.55
CA LYS A 270 3.02 7.72 16.07
C LYS A 270 3.40 9.15 15.69
N ILE A 271 4.67 9.52 15.88
CA ILE A 271 5.20 10.85 15.51
C ILE A 271 5.03 11.09 14.01
N THR A 272 5.35 10.10 13.17
CA THR A 272 5.15 10.20 11.71
C THR A 272 3.67 10.39 11.35
N ASN A 273 2.77 9.67 12.00
CA ASN A 273 1.33 9.80 11.77
C ASN A 273 0.81 11.17 12.23
N ASP A 274 1.29 11.67 13.37
CA ASP A 274 0.95 13.01 13.85
C ASP A 274 1.50 14.10 12.89
N GLY A 275 2.71 13.93 12.36
CA GLY A 275 3.26 14.82 11.35
C GLY A 275 2.46 14.87 10.05
N ARG A 276 1.92 13.74 9.61
CA ARG A 276 1.01 13.69 8.45
C ARG A 276 -0.31 14.39 8.71
N LYS A 277 -0.88 14.20 9.90
CA LYS A 277 -2.11 14.92 10.32
C LYS A 277 -1.87 16.43 10.39
N LEU A 278 -0.74 16.84 10.98
CA LEU A 278 -0.33 18.24 11.06
C LEU A 278 -0.15 18.88 9.68
N ALA A 279 0.46 18.16 8.75
CA ALA A 279 0.62 18.62 7.38
C ALA A 279 -0.73 18.75 6.64
N LEU A 280 -1.72 17.92 7.01
CA LEU A 280 -3.07 18.03 6.46
C LEU A 280 -3.80 19.27 7.01
N ASP A 281 -3.91 19.36 8.33
CA ASP A 281 -4.51 20.50 9.02
C ASP A 281 -4.08 20.50 10.51
N GLN A 282 -3.69 21.66 11.03
CA GLN A 282 -3.26 21.79 12.43
C GLN A 282 -4.33 21.37 13.44
N ARG A 283 -5.62 21.52 13.09
CA ARG A 283 -6.77 21.12 13.92
C ARG A 283 -6.93 19.61 14.05
N MET A 284 -6.23 18.82 13.23
CA MET A 284 -6.19 17.37 13.38
C MET A 284 -5.45 16.87 14.62
N LEU A 285 -4.55 17.69 15.17
CA LEU A 285 -3.84 17.40 16.42
C LEU A 285 -4.41 18.17 17.60
N ASN A 286 -4.94 19.36 17.38
CA ASN A 286 -5.57 20.18 18.39
C ASN A 286 -6.73 20.98 17.77
N ASP A 287 -7.93 20.53 17.97
CA ASP A 287 -9.17 21.08 17.42
C ASP A 287 -9.53 22.46 17.98
N MET A 288 -8.88 22.91 19.05
CA MET A 288 -8.98 24.27 19.62
C MET A 288 -8.23 25.32 18.80
N LEU A 289 -7.35 24.89 17.87
CA LEU A 289 -6.64 25.84 17.01
C LEU A 289 -7.57 26.45 15.96
N PRO A 290 -7.30 27.73 15.59
CA PRO A 290 -8.12 28.39 14.57
C PRO A 290 -7.90 27.78 13.18
N ASP A 291 -8.86 27.98 12.30
CA ASP A 291 -8.67 27.75 10.87
C ASP A 291 -7.59 28.70 10.33
N PHE A 292 -6.68 28.14 9.54
CA PHE A 292 -5.64 28.93 8.89
C PHE A 292 -6.04 29.24 7.46
N GLU A 293 -6.26 30.52 7.15
CA GLU A 293 -6.75 30.98 5.83
C GLU A 293 -5.86 30.49 4.68
N GLY A 294 -4.52 30.50 4.87
CA GLY A 294 -3.53 30.00 3.90
C GLY A 294 -3.37 28.48 3.85
N SER A 295 -4.25 27.72 4.49
CA SER A 295 -4.15 26.26 4.53
C SER A 295 -4.42 25.60 3.18
N LYS A 296 -3.84 24.42 2.96
CA LYS A 296 -4.13 23.62 1.76
C LYS A 296 -5.60 23.20 1.66
N ILE A 297 -6.31 23.09 2.80
CA ILE A 297 -7.73 22.80 2.82
C ILE A 297 -8.53 23.97 2.22
N ASN A 298 -8.21 25.21 2.61
CA ASN A 298 -8.82 26.41 2.03
C ASN A 298 -8.48 26.55 0.55
N ALA A 299 -7.24 26.30 0.13
CA ALA A 299 -6.85 26.29 -1.28
C ALA A 299 -7.63 25.22 -2.09
N CYS A 300 -7.88 24.05 -1.48
CA CYS A 300 -8.70 23.00 -2.09
C CYS A 300 -10.16 23.47 -2.26
N VAL A 301 -10.75 24.05 -1.22
CA VAL A 301 -12.11 24.60 -1.26
C VAL A 301 -12.24 25.68 -2.34
N ASP A 302 -11.24 26.58 -2.47
CA ASP A 302 -11.21 27.61 -3.50
C ASP A 302 -11.22 27.02 -4.91
N ASN A 303 -10.38 26.02 -5.16
CA ASN A 303 -10.32 25.35 -6.45
C ASN A 303 -11.63 24.58 -6.75
N ILE A 304 -12.17 23.85 -5.77
CA ILE A 304 -13.45 23.13 -5.95
C ILE A 304 -14.57 24.11 -6.31
N TYR A 305 -14.69 25.23 -5.58
CA TYR A 305 -15.72 26.22 -5.83
C TYR A 305 -15.57 26.87 -7.20
N ARG A 306 -14.35 27.28 -7.57
CA ARG A 306 -14.05 27.86 -8.89
C ARG A 306 -14.45 26.90 -10.02
N ILE A 307 -14.01 25.64 -9.96
CA ILE A 307 -14.29 24.63 -10.97
C ILE A 307 -15.79 24.32 -11.02
N TRP A 308 -16.45 24.24 -9.86
CA TRP A 308 -17.90 24.04 -9.78
C TRP A 308 -18.65 25.16 -10.48
N LYS A 309 -18.25 26.42 -10.28
CA LYS A 309 -18.87 27.59 -10.89
C LYS A 309 -18.62 27.65 -12.41
N GLU A 310 -17.37 27.44 -12.82
CA GLU A 310 -16.95 27.47 -14.24
C GLU A 310 -17.61 26.37 -15.10
N ASN A 311 -18.02 25.28 -14.50
CA ASN A 311 -18.65 24.14 -15.17
C ASN A 311 -20.11 23.91 -14.76
N ALA A 312 -20.81 24.96 -14.45
CA ALA A 312 -22.21 24.89 -14.00
C ALA A 312 -23.16 24.38 -15.10
N ASP A 313 -22.93 24.77 -16.34
CA ASP A 313 -23.68 24.37 -17.53
C ASP A 313 -23.57 22.88 -17.82
N LYS A 314 -22.37 22.31 -17.69
CA LYS A 314 -22.06 20.89 -17.91
C LYS A 314 -22.39 20.02 -16.72
N LYS A 315 -22.65 20.62 -15.56
CA LYS A 315 -22.77 19.89 -14.27
C LYS A 315 -21.63 18.92 -14.01
N SER A 316 -20.40 19.36 -14.32
CA SER A 316 -19.22 18.53 -14.13
C SER A 316 -18.99 18.20 -12.66
N ALA A 317 -18.49 16.99 -12.40
CA ALA A 317 -18.25 16.48 -11.06
C ALA A 317 -16.77 16.48 -10.71
N GLN A 318 -16.45 16.47 -9.42
CA GLN A 318 -15.09 16.49 -8.87
C GLN A 318 -14.95 15.41 -7.79
N LEU A 319 -13.80 14.76 -7.73
CA LEU A 319 -13.45 13.83 -6.66
C LEU A 319 -12.46 14.47 -5.69
N VAL A 320 -12.67 14.24 -4.40
CA VAL A 320 -11.75 14.68 -3.34
C VAL A 320 -11.31 13.48 -2.52
N PHE A 321 -10.01 13.20 -2.51
CA PHE A 321 -9.42 12.11 -1.75
C PHE A 321 -8.74 12.61 -0.48
N CYS A 322 -9.13 12.01 0.65
CA CYS A 322 -8.50 12.22 1.95
C CYS A 322 -8.62 10.94 2.79
N ASP A 323 -7.48 10.35 3.15
CA ASP A 323 -7.42 9.11 3.92
C ASP A 323 -7.25 9.34 5.43
N LEU A 324 -6.63 10.45 5.82
CA LEU A 324 -6.25 10.71 7.20
C LEU A 324 -7.40 11.21 8.08
N SER A 325 -8.43 11.81 7.51
CA SER A 325 -9.52 12.47 8.24
C SER A 325 -10.89 11.96 7.81
N THR A 326 -11.06 10.63 7.76
CA THR A 326 -12.37 10.05 7.45
C THR A 326 -13.43 10.46 8.49
N PRO A 327 -14.68 10.71 8.08
CA PRO A 327 -15.73 11.16 8.99
C PRO A 327 -15.95 10.22 10.17
N LYS A 328 -16.03 10.77 11.37
CA LYS A 328 -16.38 10.08 12.61
C LYS A 328 -17.59 10.77 13.23
N ASN A 329 -18.41 9.99 13.94
CA ASN A 329 -19.60 10.52 14.64
C ASN A 329 -19.31 10.83 16.11
N ASP A 330 -18.07 11.22 16.43
CA ASP A 330 -17.61 11.47 17.80
C ASP A 330 -17.43 12.95 18.14
N GLY A 331 -17.83 13.84 17.24
CA GLY A 331 -17.71 15.29 17.40
C GLY A 331 -16.29 15.86 17.19
N THR A 332 -15.30 15.01 16.90
CA THR A 332 -13.94 15.48 16.63
C THR A 332 -13.85 16.21 15.28
N PHE A 333 -12.87 17.10 15.15
CA PHE A 333 -12.62 17.81 13.89
C PHE A 333 -12.42 16.82 12.73
N SER A 334 -13.10 17.08 11.60
CA SER A 334 -12.97 16.32 10.37
C SER A 334 -12.81 17.24 9.18
N VAL A 335 -11.76 17.00 8.39
CA VAL A 335 -11.51 17.71 7.13
C VAL A 335 -12.68 17.57 6.15
N TYR A 336 -13.34 16.40 6.13
CA TYR A 336 -14.55 16.20 5.31
C TYR A 336 -15.66 17.17 5.66
N ASN A 337 -15.97 17.30 6.94
CA ASN A 337 -17.02 18.21 7.42
C ASN A 337 -16.63 19.68 7.20
N ASP A 338 -15.38 20.03 7.39
CA ASP A 338 -14.87 21.38 7.16
C ASP A 338 -14.97 21.79 5.69
N ILE A 339 -14.54 20.92 4.77
CA ILE A 339 -14.67 21.16 3.32
C ILE A 339 -16.15 21.31 2.94
N ARG A 340 -17.04 20.39 3.37
CA ARG A 340 -18.47 20.47 3.09
C ARG A 340 -19.06 21.78 3.59
N LYS A 341 -18.80 22.14 4.85
CA LYS A 341 -19.29 23.38 5.46
C LYS A 341 -18.88 24.59 4.65
N LYS A 342 -17.60 24.72 4.33
CA LYS A 342 -17.05 25.84 3.57
C LYS A 342 -17.62 25.95 2.15
N LEU A 343 -17.86 24.80 1.50
CA LEU A 343 -18.49 24.78 0.17
C LEU A 343 -19.94 25.22 0.22
N ILE A 344 -20.72 24.80 1.24
CA ILE A 344 -22.12 25.22 1.44
C ILE A 344 -22.18 26.72 1.77
N GLU A 345 -21.29 27.22 2.62
CA GLU A 345 -21.19 28.66 2.94
C GLU A 345 -20.90 29.53 1.70
N ARG A 346 -20.23 28.98 0.68
CA ARG A 346 -20.00 29.63 -0.61
C ARG A 346 -21.15 29.49 -1.58
N GLY A 347 -22.21 28.78 -1.23
CA GLY A 347 -23.44 28.66 -2.03
C GLY A 347 -23.54 27.37 -2.85
N ILE A 348 -22.68 26.37 -2.66
CA ILE A 348 -22.89 25.05 -3.26
C ILE A 348 -24.00 24.34 -2.49
N PRO A 349 -25.05 23.82 -3.17
CA PRO A 349 -26.11 23.08 -2.49
C PRO A 349 -25.57 21.84 -1.77
N GLU A 350 -26.03 21.59 -0.55
CA GLU A 350 -25.60 20.41 0.25
C GLU A 350 -25.90 19.09 -0.47
N SER A 351 -26.95 19.06 -1.30
CA SER A 351 -27.30 17.89 -2.11
C SER A 351 -26.21 17.52 -3.12
N GLU A 352 -25.42 18.48 -3.57
CA GLU A 352 -24.36 18.32 -4.55
C GLU A 352 -23.01 17.90 -3.92
N VAL A 353 -22.87 17.99 -2.58
CA VAL A 353 -21.64 17.62 -1.84
C VAL A 353 -21.92 16.38 -0.99
N LYS A 354 -21.32 15.25 -1.32
CA LYS A 354 -21.56 13.97 -0.67
C LYS A 354 -20.27 13.27 -0.26
N PHE A 355 -20.37 12.42 0.78
CA PHE A 355 -19.31 11.54 1.19
C PHE A 355 -19.61 10.10 0.79
N ILE A 356 -18.63 9.38 0.27
CA ILE A 356 -18.78 7.93 0.01
C ILE A 356 -19.16 7.16 1.27
N HIS A 357 -18.76 7.67 2.44
CA HIS A 357 -19.02 7.06 3.74
C HIS A 357 -20.50 7.08 4.15
N GLU A 358 -21.32 7.93 3.52
CA GLU A 358 -22.78 7.98 3.73
C GLU A 358 -23.51 6.83 3.01
N ALA A 359 -22.82 6.19 2.06
CA ALA A 359 -23.34 5.03 1.31
C ALA A 359 -22.80 3.73 1.91
N ASP A 360 -23.46 3.23 2.95
CA ASP A 360 -23.07 2.06 3.75
C ASP A 360 -23.43 0.71 3.10
N THR A 361 -24.33 0.72 2.10
CA THR A 361 -24.73 -0.47 1.34
C THR A 361 -24.36 -0.36 -0.13
N ASP A 362 -24.24 -1.51 -0.82
CA ASP A 362 -23.94 -1.54 -2.25
C ASP A 362 -25.03 -0.86 -3.09
N MET A 363 -26.29 -0.90 -2.64
CA MET A 363 -27.39 -0.21 -3.29
C MET A 363 -27.21 1.32 -3.19
N LYS A 364 -26.95 1.85 -2.01
CA LYS A 364 -26.71 3.28 -1.80
C LYS A 364 -25.46 3.76 -2.56
N LYS A 365 -24.40 2.92 -2.64
CA LYS A 365 -23.23 3.25 -3.45
C LYS A 365 -23.56 3.36 -4.93
N LYS A 366 -24.33 2.41 -5.47
CA LYS A 366 -24.77 2.44 -6.87
C LYS A 366 -25.59 3.69 -7.16
N GLU A 367 -26.52 4.05 -6.27
CA GLU A 367 -27.32 5.26 -6.38
C GLU A 367 -26.45 6.53 -6.34
N LEU A 368 -25.52 6.64 -5.38
CA LEU A 368 -24.58 7.75 -5.27
C LEU A 368 -23.73 7.92 -6.53
N PHE A 369 -23.20 6.81 -7.07
CA PHE A 369 -22.42 6.82 -8.30
C PHE A 369 -23.28 7.23 -9.51
N GLN A 370 -24.52 6.81 -9.58
CA GLN A 370 -25.44 7.22 -10.62
C GLN A 370 -25.72 8.75 -10.55
N LYS A 371 -25.97 9.28 -9.35
CA LYS A 371 -26.14 10.72 -9.14
C LYS A 371 -24.90 11.53 -9.54
N THR A 372 -23.70 11.00 -9.25
CA THR A 372 -22.43 11.64 -9.65
C THR A 372 -22.27 11.64 -11.18
N ARG A 373 -22.55 10.53 -11.85
CA ARG A 373 -22.52 10.48 -13.33
C ARG A 373 -23.52 11.43 -14.01
N LYS A 374 -24.68 11.64 -13.38
CA LYS A 374 -25.68 12.60 -13.89
C LYS A 374 -25.37 14.06 -13.57
N GLY A 375 -24.35 14.31 -12.71
CA GLY A 375 -24.04 15.65 -12.23
C GLY A 375 -25.03 16.20 -11.21
N GLU A 376 -25.79 15.33 -10.52
CA GLU A 376 -26.63 15.68 -9.37
C GLU A 376 -25.78 15.79 -8.10
N VAL A 377 -24.71 14.99 -8.00
CA VAL A 377 -23.64 15.11 -7.01
C VAL A 377 -22.40 15.61 -7.75
N ARG A 378 -21.97 16.82 -7.44
CA ARG A 378 -20.88 17.48 -8.16
C ARG A 378 -19.56 17.48 -7.40
N VAL A 379 -19.58 17.19 -6.09
CA VAL A 379 -18.38 17.02 -5.27
C VAL A 379 -18.55 15.76 -4.43
N LEU A 380 -17.73 14.77 -4.73
CA LEU A 380 -17.74 13.49 -4.01
C LEU A 380 -16.42 13.32 -3.24
N LEU A 381 -16.51 13.31 -1.90
CA LEU A 381 -15.36 13.10 -1.01
C LEU A 381 -15.27 11.65 -0.57
N GLY A 382 -14.05 11.11 -0.53
CA GLY A 382 -13.84 9.76 -0.05
C GLY A 382 -12.39 9.39 0.22
N SER A 383 -12.21 8.22 0.82
CA SER A 383 -10.88 7.62 1.02
C SER A 383 -10.50 6.74 -0.16
N THR A 384 -9.19 6.54 -0.35
CA THR A 384 -8.66 5.61 -1.36
C THR A 384 -9.27 4.22 -1.21
N GLN A 385 -9.39 3.72 0.02
CA GLN A 385 -9.98 2.42 0.27
C GLN A 385 -11.44 2.30 -0.21
N LYS A 386 -12.25 3.35 -0.05
CA LYS A 386 -13.69 3.31 -0.41
C LYS A 386 -13.97 3.72 -1.85
N MET A 387 -13.15 4.60 -2.42
CA MET A 387 -13.30 5.10 -3.79
C MET A 387 -12.23 4.58 -4.75
N GLY A 388 -11.12 4.02 -4.26
CA GLY A 388 -10.00 3.55 -5.08
C GLY A 388 -10.31 2.28 -5.87
N ALA A 389 -11.25 1.42 -5.43
CA ALA A 389 -11.65 0.21 -6.12
C ALA A 389 -13.15 0.22 -6.44
N GLY A 390 -13.54 -0.26 -7.63
CA GLY A 390 -14.94 -0.44 -8.01
C GLY A 390 -15.76 0.82 -8.23
N THR A 391 -15.17 2.03 -8.10
CA THR A 391 -15.87 3.29 -8.30
C THR A 391 -15.93 3.65 -9.79
N ASN A 392 -17.12 3.72 -10.34
CA ASN A 392 -17.40 3.97 -11.77
C ASN A 392 -18.25 5.24 -11.90
N VAL A 393 -17.58 6.41 -11.87
CA VAL A 393 -18.22 7.73 -11.83
C VAL A 393 -17.61 8.73 -12.82
N GLN A 394 -16.79 8.24 -13.75
CA GLN A 394 -15.91 9.05 -14.59
C GLN A 394 -16.62 9.97 -15.59
N ASP A 395 -17.85 9.66 -15.97
CA ASP A 395 -18.55 10.28 -17.11
C ASP A 395 -18.42 11.81 -17.14
N LYS A 396 -18.69 12.48 -16.03
CA LYS A 396 -18.65 13.95 -15.91
C LYS A 396 -17.49 14.47 -15.04
N LEU A 397 -16.53 13.62 -14.68
CA LEU A 397 -15.41 14.05 -13.86
C LEU A 397 -14.50 15.02 -14.60
N ILE A 398 -14.30 16.22 -14.05
CA ILE A 398 -13.42 17.25 -14.60
C ILE A 398 -12.17 17.47 -13.76
N ALA A 399 -12.25 17.27 -12.44
CA ALA A 399 -11.14 17.46 -11.54
C ALA A 399 -11.08 16.39 -10.44
N LEU A 400 -9.84 16.15 -9.97
CA LEU A 400 -9.52 15.31 -8.83
C LEU A 400 -8.61 16.08 -7.89
N HIS A 401 -8.86 15.97 -6.59
CA HIS A 401 -8.12 16.67 -5.54
C HIS A 401 -7.51 15.65 -4.57
N ASP A 402 -6.20 15.54 -4.58
CA ASP A 402 -5.41 14.77 -3.59
C ASP A 402 -5.06 15.69 -2.43
N VAL A 403 -5.82 15.63 -1.34
CA VAL A 403 -5.66 16.52 -0.18
C VAL A 403 -4.57 16.00 0.77
N ASP A 404 -4.37 14.69 0.81
CA ASP A 404 -3.32 14.04 1.55
C ASP A 404 -2.48 13.10 0.66
N CYS A 405 -1.22 12.89 1.07
CA CYS A 405 -0.32 11.96 0.39
C CYS A 405 -0.50 10.55 0.96
N PRO A 406 -0.84 9.54 0.14
CA PRO A 406 -0.85 8.15 0.57
C PRO A 406 0.57 7.60 0.71
N TRP A 407 0.74 6.46 1.39
CA TRP A 407 2.03 5.78 1.55
C TRP A 407 2.52 5.04 0.31
N ARG A 408 1.59 4.68 -0.58
CA ARG A 408 1.88 3.80 -1.72
C ARG A 408 1.70 4.55 -3.03
N PRO A 409 2.65 4.41 -3.97
CA PRO A 409 2.47 4.92 -5.33
C PRO A 409 1.19 4.42 -5.99
N SER A 410 0.87 3.13 -5.78
CA SER A 410 -0.34 2.49 -6.30
C SER A 410 -1.64 3.18 -5.88
N ASP A 411 -1.66 3.80 -4.70
CA ASP A 411 -2.85 4.51 -4.24
C ASP A 411 -3.07 5.80 -5.05
N LEU A 412 -2.00 6.52 -5.42
CA LEU A 412 -2.08 7.68 -6.32
C LEU A 412 -2.51 7.27 -7.74
N GLU A 413 -1.99 6.16 -8.25
CA GLU A 413 -2.39 5.62 -9.54
C GLU A 413 -3.85 5.19 -9.54
N GLN A 414 -4.31 4.52 -8.48
CA GLN A 414 -5.72 4.15 -8.32
C GLN A 414 -6.63 5.37 -8.26
N ARG A 415 -6.24 6.44 -7.54
CA ARG A 415 -6.98 7.70 -7.48
C ARG A 415 -7.07 8.32 -8.88
N SER A 416 -5.94 8.53 -9.55
CA SER A 416 -5.87 9.11 -10.90
C SER A 416 -6.63 8.27 -11.92
N GLY A 417 -6.60 6.95 -11.83
CA GLY A 417 -7.33 6.03 -12.70
C GLY A 417 -8.86 6.09 -12.52
N ARG A 418 -9.39 6.86 -11.56
CA ARG A 418 -10.84 7.11 -11.46
C ARG A 418 -11.30 8.20 -12.42
N ILE A 419 -10.46 9.15 -12.75
CA ILE A 419 -10.77 10.26 -13.65
C ILE A 419 -10.16 10.06 -15.04
N VAL A 420 -8.92 9.58 -15.14
CA VAL A 420 -8.24 9.24 -16.40
C VAL A 420 -8.72 7.88 -16.86
N ARG A 421 -9.96 7.83 -17.37
CA ARG A 421 -10.62 6.57 -17.68
C ARG A 421 -11.51 6.69 -18.91
N GLN A 422 -11.63 5.57 -19.63
CA GLN A 422 -12.56 5.47 -20.76
C GLN A 422 -13.99 5.78 -20.32
N GLY A 423 -14.74 6.49 -21.17
CA GLY A 423 -16.10 6.92 -20.87
C GLY A 423 -16.19 8.24 -20.13
N ASN A 424 -15.08 8.91 -19.84
CA ASN A 424 -15.10 10.30 -19.41
C ASN A 424 -15.42 11.20 -20.62
N GLU A 425 -16.43 12.07 -20.48
CA GLU A 425 -16.89 12.97 -21.54
C GLU A 425 -15.95 14.16 -21.76
N ASN A 426 -15.06 14.45 -20.83
CA ASN A 426 -14.11 15.55 -20.92
C ASN A 426 -12.84 15.11 -21.67
N PRO A 427 -12.38 15.86 -22.68
CA PRO A 427 -11.13 15.53 -23.39
C PRO A 427 -9.89 15.77 -22.52
N GLN A 428 -10.00 16.61 -21.49
CA GLN A 428 -8.95 16.96 -20.56
C GLN A 428 -9.50 17.04 -19.15
N VAL A 429 -8.71 16.62 -18.17
CA VAL A 429 -9.03 16.63 -16.74
C VAL A 429 -7.87 17.18 -15.92
N ASP A 430 -8.20 17.78 -14.77
CA ASP A 430 -7.22 18.39 -13.88
C ASP A 430 -7.04 17.55 -12.61
N ILE A 431 -5.80 17.28 -12.22
CA ILE A 431 -5.44 16.57 -10.99
C ILE A 431 -4.65 17.52 -10.10
N TYR A 432 -5.24 17.91 -8.97
CA TYR A 432 -4.66 18.81 -7.99
C TYR A 432 -4.05 18.04 -6.83
N ARG A 433 -2.78 18.28 -6.54
CA ARG A 433 -2.07 17.79 -5.36
C ARG A 433 -1.76 18.94 -4.44
N TYR A 434 -2.21 18.85 -3.19
CA TYR A 434 -2.04 19.91 -2.20
C TYR A 434 -0.93 19.55 -1.22
N VAL A 435 0.05 20.43 -1.10
CA VAL A 435 1.27 20.22 -0.30
C VAL A 435 1.46 21.39 0.63
N THR A 436 1.61 21.12 1.93
CA THR A 436 2.10 22.11 2.88
C THR A 436 3.63 22.06 2.93
N GLU A 437 4.27 23.13 2.48
CA GLU A 437 5.74 23.24 2.45
C GLU A 437 6.36 23.08 3.84
N GLN A 438 7.60 22.60 3.90
CA GLN A 438 8.35 22.43 5.16
C GLN A 438 7.62 21.53 6.19
N THR A 439 6.79 20.62 5.72
CA THR A 439 6.10 19.61 6.52
C THR A 439 6.32 18.22 5.94
N PHE A 440 5.71 17.24 6.59
CA PHE A 440 5.76 15.84 6.16
C PHE A 440 5.20 15.60 4.75
N ASP A 441 4.31 16.47 4.24
CA ASP A 441 3.72 16.31 2.90
C ASP A 441 4.78 16.30 1.79
N ALA A 442 5.63 17.34 1.76
CA ALA A 442 6.63 17.50 0.69
C ALA A 442 7.57 16.30 0.64
N TYR A 443 8.01 15.84 1.81
CA TYR A 443 8.88 14.67 1.92
C TYR A 443 8.17 13.38 1.47
N LEU A 444 6.92 13.17 1.90
CA LEU A 444 6.16 11.97 1.54
C LEU A 444 5.88 11.89 0.04
N TYR A 445 5.55 13.01 -0.61
CA TYR A 445 5.39 13.01 -2.07
C TYR A 445 6.68 12.66 -2.78
N GLN A 446 7.84 13.18 -2.35
CA GLN A 446 9.15 12.81 -2.91
C GLN A 446 9.43 11.31 -2.73
N LEU A 447 9.15 10.77 -1.56
CA LEU A 447 9.32 9.35 -1.26
C LEU A 447 8.44 8.47 -2.17
N VAL A 448 7.16 8.83 -2.30
CA VAL A 448 6.21 8.09 -3.14
C VAL A 448 6.57 8.18 -4.62
N GLU A 449 6.99 9.35 -5.11
CA GLU A 449 7.47 9.52 -6.48
C GLU A 449 8.76 8.72 -6.75
N GLY A 450 9.68 8.67 -5.80
CA GLY A 450 10.89 7.84 -5.86
C GLY A 450 10.55 6.36 -6.00
N LYS A 451 9.63 5.86 -5.17
CA LYS A 451 9.12 4.48 -5.24
C LYS A 451 8.44 4.18 -6.57
N GLN A 452 7.60 5.09 -7.08
CA GLN A 452 6.91 4.92 -8.35
C GLN A 452 7.89 4.84 -9.52
N LYS A 453 8.88 5.73 -9.55
CA LYS A 453 9.92 5.74 -10.58
C LYS A 453 10.71 4.45 -10.58
N PHE A 454 11.10 3.97 -9.40
CA PHE A 454 11.79 2.70 -9.22
C PHE A 454 10.97 1.50 -9.74
N ALA A 455 9.72 1.34 -9.30
CA ALA A 455 8.84 0.27 -9.74
C ALA A 455 8.62 0.31 -11.26
N SER A 456 8.39 1.50 -11.83
CA SER A 456 8.21 1.69 -13.27
C SER A 456 9.47 1.33 -14.08
N GLN A 457 10.65 1.72 -13.62
CA GLN A 457 11.92 1.39 -14.29
C GLN A 457 12.13 -0.12 -14.36
N ILE A 458 11.85 -0.83 -13.25
CA ILE A 458 11.99 -2.28 -13.20
C ILE A 458 10.97 -2.95 -14.12
N MET A 459 9.68 -2.59 -14.01
CA MET A 459 8.62 -3.24 -14.76
C MET A 459 8.71 -2.99 -16.27
N THR A 460 9.13 -1.80 -16.71
CA THR A 460 9.23 -1.49 -18.14
C THR A 460 10.54 -1.97 -18.77
N SER A 461 11.58 -2.26 -17.98
CA SER A 461 12.94 -2.58 -18.44
C SER A 461 13.50 -1.53 -19.42
N LYS A 462 13.03 -0.29 -19.34
CA LYS A 462 13.49 0.81 -20.21
C LYS A 462 14.90 1.31 -19.81
N SER A 463 15.39 0.91 -18.63
CA SER A 463 16.74 1.23 -18.17
C SER A 463 17.48 -0.07 -17.84
N PRO A 464 18.69 -0.29 -18.34
CA PRO A 464 19.51 -1.47 -18.03
C PRO A 464 20.19 -1.34 -16.67
N VAL A 465 19.44 -0.94 -15.64
CA VAL A 465 19.96 -0.87 -14.27
C VAL A 465 20.17 -2.30 -13.79
N ARG A 466 21.43 -2.66 -13.47
CA ARG A 466 21.76 -3.99 -12.96
C ARG A 466 21.46 -4.15 -11.48
N SER A 467 21.42 -3.06 -10.75
CA SER A 467 21.11 -3.03 -9.31
C SER A 467 20.26 -1.83 -8.96
N ALA A 468 19.42 -1.97 -7.94
CA ALA A 468 18.59 -0.91 -7.43
C ALA A 468 18.31 -1.11 -5.93
N GLU A 469 18.04 -0.04 -5.22
CA GLU A 469 17.65 -0.05 -3.81
C GLU A 469 16.15 0.12 -3.68
N ASP A 470 15.55 -0.72 -2.85
CA ASP A 470 14.12 -0.69 -2.53
C ASP A 470 13.90 0.10 -1.24
N ILE A 471 12.92 0.98 -1.25
CA ILE A 471 12.59 1.84 -0.11
C ILE A 471 11.24 1.39 0.47
N ASP A 472 11.28 0.48 1.44
CA ASP A 472 10.08 0.04 2.18
C ASP A 472 10.08 0.65 3.59
N GLU A 473 9.70 1.92 3.70
CA GLU A 473 9.55 2.60 4.99
C GLU A 473 8.11 3.06 5.23
N THR A 474 7.59 2.67 6.39
CA THR A 474 6.26 3.08 6.88
C THR A 474 6.33 4.13 7.99
N ALA A 475 7.53 4.44 8.46
CA ALA A 475 7.79 5.47 9.46
C ALA A 475 9.05 6.23 9.10
N LEU A 476 9.05 7.53 9.34
CA LEU A 476 10.23 8.36 9.14
C LEU A 476 11.27 8.10 10.24
N SER A 477 12.54 8.11 9.86
CA SER A 477 13.65 8.07 10.79
C SER A 477 13.77 9.39 11.57
N TYR A 478 14.50 9.36 12.69
CA TYR A 478 14.80 10.58 13.44
C TYR A 478 15.52 11.65 12.58
N ALA A 479 16.46 11.22 11.73
CA ALA A 479 17.19 12.11 10.83
C ALA A 479 16.24 12.85 9.87
N GLU A 480 15.28 12.13 9.31
CA GLU A 480 14.27 12.69 8.40
C GLU A 480 13.34 13.66 9.11
N ILE A 481 12.88 13.34 10.31
CA ILE A 481 12.04 14.24 11.11
C ILE A 481 12.81 15.52 11.48
N LYS A 482 14.08 15.39 11.88
CA LYS A 482 14.92 16.53 12.21
C LYS A 482 15.22 17.41 10.98
N MET A 483 15.45 16.79 9.82
CA MET A 483 15.60 17.50 8.55
C MET A 483 14.36 18.34 8.22
N LEU A 484 13.17 17.75 8.36
CA LEU A 484 11.91 18.45 8.11
C LEU A 484 11.70 19.62 9.08
N ALA A 485 11.98 19.41 10.37
CA ALA A 485 11.81 20.45 11.40
C ALA A 485 12.76 21.65 11.23
N THR A 486 13.96 21.41 10.71
CA THR A 486 14.97 22.48 10.52
C THR A 486 14.95 23.08 9.11
N GLY A 487 14.25 22.44 8.16
CA GLY A 487 14.27 22.86 6.75
C GLY A 487 15.62 22.65 6.04
N ASN A 488 16.55 21.92 6.66
CA ASN A 488 17.89 21.72 6.11
C ASN A 488 18.09 20.28 5.59
N PRO A 489 18.14 20.06 4.27
CA PRO A 489 18.27 18.73 3.68
C PRO A 489 19.60 18.02 4.02
N TYR A 490 20.66 18.76 4.29
CA TYR A 490 21.99 18.21 4.62
C TYR A 490 22.06 17.57 6.01
N ILE A 491 21.08 17.77 6.88
CA ILE A 491 21.07 17.14 8.21
C ILE A 491 20.95 15.63 8.10
N LYS A 492 20.08 15.13 7.21
CA LYS A 492 19.96 13.69 6.98
C LYS A 492 21.28 13.11 6.49
N GLU A 493 21.86 13.73 5.46
CA GLU A 493 23.13 13.28 4.85
C GLU A 493 24.28 13.28 5.87
N LYS A 494 24.38 14.33 6.69
CA LYS A 494 25.37 14.40 7.77
C LYS A 494 25.17 13.29 8.80
N MET A 495 23.94 13.04 9.24
CA MET A 495 23.66 12.02 10.25
C MET A 495 23.87 10.61 9.70
N ASP A 496 23.57 10.37 8.42
CA ASP A 496 23.84 9.10 7.76
C ASP A 496 25.36 8.85 7.62
N LEU A 497 26.15 9.90 7.35
CA LEU A 497 27.61 9.85 7.34
C LEU A 497 28.20 9.62 8.74
N ASP A 498 27.70 10.32 9.76
CA ASP A 498 28.14 10.14 11.16
C ASP A 498 27.88 8.71 11.69
N ILE A 499 26.94 7.98 11.10
CA ILE A 499 26.62 6.59 11.44
C ILE A 499 27.58 5.61 10.72
N GLN A 500 28.11 5.99 9.55
CA GLN A 500 29.04 5.15 8.76
C GLN A 500 30.49 5.21 9.25
N VAL A 501 30.85 6.20 10.05
CA VAL A 501 32.17 6.37 10.69
C VAL A 501 32.18 5.70 12.08
#